data_5248cdbe19680f6f3cd3b1a26244429d
#
_entry.id   5248cdbe19680f6f3cd3b1a26244429d
#
_cell.length_a   1.000
_cell.length_b   1.000
_cell.length_c   1.000
_cell.angle_alpha   90.00
_cell.angle_beta   90.00
_cell.angle_gamma   90.00
#
_symmetry.space_group_name_H-M   'P 1'
#
loop_
_entity.id
_entity.type
_entity.pdbx_description
1 polymer ?
#
loop_
_entity_poly.entity_id
_entity_poly.type
_entity_poly.pdbx_seq_one_letter_code
_entity_poly.pdbx_strand_id
1 'polypeptide(L)'
;MHPPYADIVKFSDLKDDLSNATSLKEFLGKFAEILKNTIEILENGRYLAIVIGDKYTAGKWIPLGFYCMNEAQKLGLTLKSIIIKNMAGNRAKQNKEGIWRYRALSSDYYIFKQFQYA
;
A
#
# COMPACT_ATOMS: atom_id res chain seq x y z
N MET A 1 8.05 4.97 -3.33
CA MET A 1 6.61 5.11 -3.70
C MET A 1 5.78 5.12 -2.43
N HIS A 2 4.89 6.07 -2.28
CA HIS A 2 3.98 6.18 -1.13
C HIS A 2 2.57 6.47 -1.66
N PRO A 3 1.85 5.43 -2.08
CA PRO A 3 0.51 5.61 -2.61
C PRO A 3 -0.48 6.02 -1.52
N PRO A 4 -1.61 6.66 -1.86
CA PRO A 4 -2.68 6.93 -0.91
C PRO A 4 -3.27 5.60 -0.38
N TYR A 5 -3.82 5.65 0.82
CA TYR A 5 -4.47 4.49 1.45
C TYR A 5 -5.93 4.40 0.98
N ALA A 6 -6.11 4.11 -0.31
CA ALA A 6 -7.41 4.15 -0.98
C ALA A 6 -8.11 5.52 -0.77
N ASP A 7 -9.37 5.54 -0.37
CA ASP A 7 -10.20 6.72 -0.21
C ASP A 7 -10.07 7.44 1.16
N ILE A 8 -9.04 7.15 1.95
CA ILE A 8 -8.87 7.77 3.28
C ILE A 8 -8.64 9.29 3.17
N VAL A 9 -7.84 9.71 2.18
CA VAL A 9 -7.58 11.12 1.88
C VAL A 9 -7.68 11.34 0.39
N LYS A 10 -8.53 12.26 -0.02
CA LYS A 10 -8.65 12.68 -1.42
C LYS A 10 -7.57 13.71 -1.74
N PHE A 11 -6.74 13.43 -2.73
CA PHE A 11 -5.66 14.33 -3.15
C PHE A 11 -6.04 15.26 -4.30
N SER A 12 -6.91 14.80 -5.21
CA SER A 12 -7.36 15.59 -6.35
C SER A 12 -8.74 15.13 -6.85
N ASP A 13 -9.30 15.87 -7.81
CA ASP A 13 -10.54 15.50 -8.50
C ASP A 13 -10.30 14.72 -9.80
N LEU A 14 -9.04 14.39 -10.10
CA LEU A 14 -8.68 13.66 -11.31
C LEU A 14 -9.15 12.22 -11.24
N LYS A 15 -9.71 11.72 -12.34
CA LYS A 15 -10.25 10.35 -12.45
C LYS A 15 -9.18 9.28 -12.21
N ASP A 16 -7.95 9.57 -12.60
CA ASP A 16 -6.83 8.63 -12.50
C ASP A 16 -6.11 8.66 -11.15
N ASP A 17 -6.54 9.55 -10.25
CA ASP A 17 -6.01 9.60 -8.89
C ASP A 17 -6.47 8.36 -8.09
N LEU A 18 -5.50 7.64 -7.52
CA LEU A 18 -5.74 6.47 -6.68
C LEU A 18 -6.66 6.76 -5.48
N SER A 19 -6.62 7.99 -4.95
CA SER A 19 -7.45 8.40 -3.83
C SER A 19 -8.95 8.45 -4.16
N ASN A 20 -9.29 8.46 -5.44
CA ASN A 20 -10.67 8.47 -5.93
C ASN A 20 -11.20 7.07 -6.28
N ALA A 21 -10.44 6.02 -6.01
CA ALA A 21 -10.89 4.65 -6.23
C ALA A 21 -12.10 4.32 -5.34
N THR A 22 -13.18 3.85 -5.95
CA THR A 22 -14.45 3.55 -5.27
C THR A 22 -14.48 2.15 -4.66
N SER A 23 -13.54 1.27 -5.03
CA SER A 23 -13.43 -0.09 -4.53
C SER A 23 -11.97 -0.52 -4.40
N LEU A 24 -11.76 -1.57 -3.61
CA LEU A 24 -10.44 -2.21 -3.50
C LEU A 24 -9.94 -2.72 -4.87
N LYS A 25 -10.83 -3.32 -5.66
CA LYS A 25 -10.50 -3.82 -6.99
C LYS A 25 -10.03 -2.70 -7.92
N GLU A 26 -10.72 -1.57 -7.91
CA GLU A 26 -10.35 -0.39 -8.71
C GLU A 26 -9.02 0.19 -8.24
N PHE A 27 -8.83 0.32 -6.92
CA PHE A 27 -7.57 0.77 -6.34
C PHE A 27 -6.40 -0.10 -6.79
N LEU A 28 -6.52 -1.42 -6.68
CA LEU A 28 -5.46 -2.35 -7.06
C LEU A 28 -5.19 -2.36 -8.55
N GLY A 29 -6.22 -2.20 -9.38
CA GLY A 29 -6.06 -2.08 -10.82
C GLY A 29 -5.23 -0.86 -11.21
N LYS A 30 -5.58 0.32 -10.69
CA LYS A 30 -4.82 1.55 -10.91
C LYS A 30 -3.41 1.48 -10.32
N PHE A 31 -3.27 0.88 -9.14
CA PHE A 31 -1.98 0.68 -8.50
C PHE A 31 -1.06 -0.21 -9.35
N ALA A 32 -1.59 -1.28 -9.92
CA ALA A 32 -0.84 -2.16 -10.82
C ALA A 32 -0.36 -1.42 -12.09
N GLU A 33 -1.17 -0.53 -12.66
CA GLU A 33 -0.75 0.31 -13.80
C GLU A 33 0.40 1.24 -13.42
N ILE A 34 0.31 1.91 -12.28
CA ILE A 34 1.38 2.78 -11.78
C ILE A 34 2.66 1.97 -11.53
N LEU A 35 2.54 0.78 -10.94
CA LEU A 35 3.68 -0.11 -10.74
C LEU A 35 4.32 -0.51 -12.07
N LYS A 36 3.52 -0.89 -13.05
CA LYS A 36 4.02 -1.26 -14.38
C LYS A 36 4.84 -0.13 -14.99
N ASN A 37 4.30 1.10 -15.00
CA ASN A 37 5.03 2.26 -15.48
C ASN A 37 6.31 2.53 -14.69
N THR A 38 6.26 2.34 -13.36
CA THR A 38 7.44 2.49 -12.49
C THR A 38 8.52 1.45 -12.82
N ILE A 39 8.13 0.21 -13.08
CA ILE A 39 9.05 -0.88 -13.43
C ILE A 39 9.75 -0.59 -14.77
N GLU A 40 9.06 -0.02 -15.74
CA GLU A 40 9.63 0.33 -17.04
C GLU A 40 10.80 1.33 -16.94
N ILE A 41 10.78 2.22 -15.96
CA ILE A 41 11.84 3.21 -15.73
C ILE A 41 12.84 2.79 -14.63
N LEU A 42 12.54 1.73 -13.90
CA LEU A 42 13.42 1.22 -12.85
C LEU A 42 14.57 0.43 -13.48
N GLU A 43 15.80 0.87 -13.23
CA GLU A 43 16.97 0.16 -13.70
C GLU A 43 17.05 -1.25 -13.11
N ASN A 44 17.54 -2.18 -13.92
CA ASN A 44 17.78 -3.55 -13.49
C ASN A 44 18.72 -3.63 -12.27
N GLY A 45 18.37 -4.46 -11.32
CA GLY A 45 19.14 -4.64 -10.08
C GLY A 45 18.90 -3.55 -9.04
N ARG A 46 18.07 -2.55 -9.33
CA ARG A 46 17.71 -1.49 -8.37
C ARG A 46 16.52 -1.91 -7.51
N TYR A 47 16.20 -1.09 -6.54
CA TYR A 47 15.18 -1.36 -5.53
C TYR A 47 14.00 -0.41 -5.67
N LEU A 48 12.81 -0.94 -5.48
CA LEU A 48 11.59 -0.17 -5.27
C LEU A 48 11.14 -0.37 -3.83
N ALA A 49 10.93 0.73 -3.11
CA ALA A 49 10.31 0.71 -1.79
C ALA A 49 8.86 1.22 -1.90
N ILE A 50 7.92 0.47 -1.38
CA ILE A 50 6.51 0.85 -1.27
C ILE A 50 6.20 1.08 0.20
N VAL A 51 5.71 2.27 0.53
CA VAL A 51 5.28 2.65 1.87
C VAL A 51 3.76 2.73 1.85
N ILE A 52 3.10 1.89 2.62
CA ILE A 52 1.65 1.85 2.66
C ILE A 52 1.16 1.35 4.02
N GLY A 53 0.05 1.90 4.50
CA GLY A 53 -0.64 1.40 5.68
C GLY A 53 -1.91 0.66 5.30
N ASP A 54 -2.36 -0.19 6.19
CA ASP A 54 -3.61 -0.88 6.02
C ASP A 54 -4.80 0.05 6.28
N LYS A 55 -5.95 -0.33 5.77
CA LYS A 55 -7.21 0.40 5.95
C LYS A 55 -8.14 -0.39 6.86
N TYR A 56 -8.78 0.32 7.78
CA TYR A 56 -9.88 -0.23 8.57
C TYR A 56 -11.15 0.57 8.30
N THR A 57 -12.19 -0.08 7.80
CA THR A 57 -13.46 0.57 7.47
C THR A 57 -14.63 -0.38 7.66
N ALA A 58 -15.76 0.15 8.14
CA ALA A 58 -17.00 -0.61 8.34
C ALA A 58 -16.80 -1.93 9.12
N GLY A 59 -15.96 -1.92 10.15
CA GLY A 59 -15.67 -3.11 10.96
C GLY A 59 -14.74 -4.13 10.31
N LYS A 60 -14.19 -3.83 9.13
CA LYS A 60 -13.31 -4.73 8.38
C LYS A 60 -11.91 -4.17 8.26
N TRP A 61 -10.95 -5.06 8.44
CA TRP A 61 -9.55 -4.78 8.16
C TRP A 61 -9.22 -5.10 6.70
N ILE A 62 -8.65 -4.14 6.00
CA ILE A 62 -8.21 -4.30 4.62
C ILE A 62 -6.69 -4.21 4.60
N PRO A 63 -5.99 -5.33 4.40
CA PRO A 63 -4.53 -5.38 4.43
C PRO A 63 -3.95 -4.89 3.10
N LEU A 64 -4.02 -3.57 2.87
CA LEU A 64 -3.57 -2.95 1.62
C LEU A 64 -2.11 -3.27 1.31
N GLY A 65 -1.26 -3.30 2.33
CA GLY A 65 0.15 -3.63 2.15
C GLY A 65 0.38 -4.98 1.51
N PHE A 66 -0.33 -6.01 1.97
CA PHE A 66 -0.23 -7.36 1.40
C PHE A 66 -0.80 -7.43 -0.01
N TYR A 67 -1.90 -6.75 -0.28
CA TYR A 67 -2.46 -6.69 -1.64
C TYR A 67 -1.50 -5.99 -2.61
N CYS A 68 -0.94 -4.85 -2.22
CA CYS A 68 0.04 -4.14 -3.04
C CYS A 68 1.32 -4.98 -3.26
N MET A 69 1.77 -5.69 -2.24
CA MET A 69 2.89 -6.63 -2.34
C MET A 69 2.61 -7.71 -3.38
N ASN A 70 1.42 -8.30 -3.36
CA ASN A 70 1.02 -9.32 -4.33
C ASN A 70 1.01 -8.77 -5.76
N GLU A 71 0.49 -7.57 -5.98
CA GLU A 71 0.51 -6.93 -7.30
C GLU A 71 1.95 -6.71 -7.80
N ALA A 72 2.85 -6.26 -6.92
CA ALA A 72 4.25 -6.09 -7.27
C ALA A 72 4.92 -7.42 -7.66
N GLN A 73 4.65 -8.50 -6.94
CA GLN A 73 5.19 -9.82 -7.24
C GLN A 73 4.62 -10.40 -8.55
N LYS A 74 3.35 -10.19 -8.85
CA LYS A 74 2.73 -10.57 -10.13
C LYS A 74 3.42 -9.90 -11.33
N LEU A 75 3.93 -8.70 -11.16
CA LEU A 75 4.66 -7.94 -12.17
C LEU A 75 6.16 -8.31 -12.26
N GLY A 76 6.59 -9.34 -11.53
CA GLY A 76 7.95 -9.89 -11.62
C GLY A 76 8.95 -9.29 -10.64
N LEU A 77 8.53 -8.42 -9.72
CA LEU A 77 9.41 -7.91 -8.69
C LEU A 77 9.66 -8.97 -7.60
N THR A 78 10.88 -9.08 -7.13
CA THR A 78 11.23 -9.98 -6.04
C THR A 78 11.20 -9.23 -4.71
N LEU A 79 10.36 -9.69 -3.80
CA LEU A 79 10.31 -9.16 -2.44
C LEU A 79 11.64 -9.42 -1.70
N LYS A 80 12.24 -8.37 -1.16
CA LYS A 80 13.50 -8.45 -0.41
C LYS A 80 13.30 -8.27 1.09
N SER A 81 12.40 -7.39 1.50
CA SER A 81 12.17 -7.11 2.91
C SER A 81 10.81 -6.49 3.13
N ILE A 82 10.26 -6.73 4.31
CA ILE A 82 9.11 -6.02 4.87
C ILE A 82 9.60 -5.33 6.14
N ILE A 83 9.42 -4.02 6.23
CA ILE A 83 9.80 -3.22 7.38
C ILE A 83 8.55 -2.63 7.99
N ILE A 84 8.29 -2.93 9.24
CA ILE A 84 7.16 -2.39 9.98
C ILE A 84 7.62 -1.16 10.75
N LYS A 85 7.00 -0.01 10.48
CA LYS A 85 7.25 1.22 11.21
C LYS A 85 6.21 1.43 12.28
N ASN A 86 6.62 1.36 13.52
CA ASN A 86 5.78 1.78 14.64
C ASN A 86 5.78 3.30 14.74
N MET A 87 4.59 3.89 14.79
CA MET A 87 4.42 5.32 14.96
C MET A 87 4.06 5.63 16.40
N ALA A 88 4.95 6.31 17.11
CA ALA A 88 4.67 6.79 18.47
C ALA A 88 3.58 7.88 18.44
N GLY A 89 2.73 7.89 19.47
CA GLY A 89 1.67 8.91 19.62
C GLY A 89 0.42 8.70 18.78
N ASN A 90 0.36 7.64 17.98
CA ASN A 90 -0.88 7.28 17.28
C ASN A 90 -1.94 6.81 18.27
N ARG A 91 -3.13 7.35 18.13
CA ARG A 91 -4.30 6.85 18.84
C ARG A 91 -4.80 5.54 18.21
N ALA A 92 -4.00 4.51 18.39
CA ALA A 92 -4.28 3.15 17.91
C ALA A 92 -5.56 2.61 18.46
N LYS A 93 -6.03 3.22 19.50
CA LYS A 93 -6.98 2.61 20.34
C LYS A 93 -7.92 3.68 20.86
N GLN A 94 -9.16 3.56 20.50
CA GLN A 94 -10.23 4.24 21.19
C GLN A 94 -11.00 3.20 22.00
N ASN A 95 -10.88 3.30 23.32
CA ASN A 95 -11.78 2.61 24.20
C ASN A 95 -13.06 3.47 24.29
N LYS A 96 -14.03 3.18 23.44
CA LYS A 96 -15.41 3.57 23.66
C LYS A 96 -16.12 2.34 24.20
N GLU A 97 -16.66 2.43 25.39
CA GLU A 97 -17.47 1.38 26.03
C GLU A 97 -16.71 0.11 26.44
N GLY A 98 -15.44 0.23 26.82
CA GLY A 98 -14.64 -0.92 27.27
C GLY A 98 -14.21 -1.89 26.18
N ILE A 99 -14.53 -1.62 24.93
CA ILE A 99 -14.18 -2.47 23.79
C ILE A 99 -12.87 -1.97 23.16
N TRP A 100 -11.86 -2.85 23.15
CA TRP A 100 -10.61 -2.57 22.48
C TRP A 100 -10.78 -2.72 20.97
N ARG A 101 -10.57 -1.65 20.24
CA ARG A 101 -10.52 -1.69 18.77
C ARG A 101 -9.11 -1.42 18.31
N TYR A 102 -8.50 -2.38 17.67
CA TYR A 102 -7.22 -2.17 16.99
C TYR A 102 -7.47 -1.39 15.71
N ARG A 103 -6.82 -0.26 15.56
CA ARG A 103 -6.67 0.40 14.26
C ARG A 103 -5.36 -0.03 13.64
N ALA A 104 -5.36 -0.17 12.33
CA ALA A 104 -4.13 -0.27 11.55
C ALA A 104 -3.30 0.99 11.76
N LEU A 105 -2.15 0.84 12.36
CA LEU A 105 -1.35 1.96 12.82
C LEU A 105 0.07 1.92 12.34
N SER A 106 0.43 0.86 11.69
CA SER A 106 1.74 0.74 11.09
C SER A 106 1.66 1.09 9.62
N SER A 107 2.58 1.90 9.15
CA SER A 107 2.91 1.96 7.74
C SER A 107 3.93 0.88 7.48
N ASP A 108 3.61 -0.04 6.60
CA ASP A 108 4.52 -1.10 6.23
C ASP A 108 5.35 -0.66 5.02
N TYR A 109 6.63 -0.95 5.07
CA TYR A 109 7.57 -0.70 3.98
C TYR A 109 7.85 -2.00 3.26
N TYR A 110 7.48 -2.07 2.00
CA TYR A 110 7.76 -3.22 1.15
C TYR A 110 8.89 -2.87 0.20
N ILE A 111 10.00 -3.59 0.30
CA ILE A 111 11.18 -3.37 -0.53
C ILE A 111 11.29 -4.49 -1.54
N PHE A 112 11.29 -4.13 -2.81
CA PHE A 112 11.39 -5.04 -3.93
C PHE A 112 12.66 -4.79 -4.73
N LYS A 113 13.21 -5.84 -5.29
CA LYS A 113 14.29 -5.77 -6.25
C LYS A 113 13.83 -6.29 -7.60
N GLN A 114 14.15 -5.55 -8.63
CA GLN A 114 13.95 -5.99 -10.00
C GLN A 114 15.13 -6.82 -10.47
N PHE A 115 14.84 -7.99 -11.02
CA PHE A 115 15.78 -8.81 -11.75
C PHE A 115 15.34 -8.88 -13.20
N GLN A 116 16.28 -8.65 -14.10
CA GLN A 116 16.09 -8.98 -15.51
C GLN A 116 16.63 -10.39 -15.74
N TYR A 117 15.78 -11.26 -16.22
CA TYR A 117 16.23 -12.53 -16.73
C TYR A 117 16.74 -12.28 -18.16
N ALA A 118 17.98 -12.57 -18.34
CA ALA A 118 18.55 -12.55 -19.67
C ALA A 118 17.97 -13.69 -20.54
#